data_e2c8e4bc17468d8e5ae02fc1458684c3
#
_entry.id   e2c8e4bc17468d8e5ae02fc1458684c3
#
_cell.length_a   1.000
_cell.length_b   1.000
_cell.length_c   1.000
_cell.angle_alpha   90.00
_cell.angle_beta   90.00
_cell.angle_gamma   90.00
#
_symmetry.space_group_name_H-M   'P 1'
#
loop_
_entity.id
_entity.type
_entity.pdbx_description
1 polymer ?
#
loop_
_entity_poly.entity_id
_entity_poly.type
_entity_poly.pdbx_seq_one_letter_code
_entity_poly.pdbx_strand_id
1 'polypeptide(L)'
;RSKIDVWVGIFVMIGAAAILFLALQAANLLQLNFQSTYPLSAEFDNIGGLKPKAAVRSGGVVVGRVEDITFNDTTFQARVLLNMQGRYAFPKDSSLKILTSGLLGEQYVGVEAGFADENLVAGDVIKQTQSAIVLENLIGQFLFSKAAEGSAGSGPDEIAPATATATAEKK
;
A
#
# COMPACT_ATOMS: atom_id res chain seq x y z
N ARG A 1 -56.65 6.64 33.08
CA ARG A 1 -56.07 6.77 31.72
C ARG A 1 -54.63 7.32 31.73
N SER A 2 -54.32 8.26 32.61
CA SER A 2 -52.97 8.90 32.68
C SER A 2 -51.78 7.94 32.96
N LYS A 3 -51.98 6.82 33.64
CA LYS A 3 -50.91 5.87 33.92
C LYS A 3 -50.42 5.12 32.66
N ILE A 4 -51.36 4.80 31.74
CA ILE A 4 -51.00 4.14 30.49
C ILE A 4 -50.25 5.09 29.57
N ASP A 5 -50.63 6.36 29.52
CA ASP A 5 -50.01 7.38 28.69
C ASP A 5 -48.58 7.63 29.13
N VAL A 6 -48.31 7.60 30.45
CA VAL A 6 -46.95 7.71 31.00
C VAL A 6 -46.09 6.50 30.62
N TRP A 7 -46.64 5.28 30.68
CA TRP A 7 -45.91 4.07 30.29
C TRP A 7 -45.56 4.05 28.81
N VAL A 8 -46.50 4.51 27.95
CA VAL A 8 -46.26 4.65 26.53
C VAL A 8 -45.18 5.71 26.25
N GLY A 9 -45.21 6.84 26.95
CA GLY A 9 -44.21 7.87 26.85
C GLY A 9 -42.80 7.38 27.21
N ILE A 10 -42.67 6.62 28.30
CA ILE A 10 -41.40 6.03 28.72
C ILE A 10 -40.88 5.02 27.66
N PHE A 11 -41.78 4.18 27.12
CA PHE A 11 -41.38 3.22 26.10
C PHE A 11 -40.87 3.90 24.81
N VAL A 12 -41.53 4.97 24.37
CA VAL A 12 -41.09 5.75 23.21
C VAL A 12 -39.73 6.41 23.46
N MET A 13 -39.53 6.96 24.66
CA MET A 13 -38.23 7.56 25.05
C MET A 13 -37.09 6.53 25.04
N ILE A 14 -37.35 5.32 25.55
CA ILE A 14 -36.35 4.24 25.54
C ILE A 14 -36.08 3.80 24.09
N GLY A 15 -37.10 3.69 23.25
CA GLY A 15 -36.93 3.35 21.82
C GLY A 15 -36.11 4.40 21.07
N ALA A 16 -36.43 5.67 21.28
CA ALA A 16 -35.65 6.76 20.68
C ALA A 16 -34.18 6.77 21.13
N ALA A 17 -33.94 6.56 22.44
CA ALA A 17 -32.60 6.46 22.98
C ALA A 17 -31.82 5.27 22.42
N ALA A 18 -32.48 4.11 22.24
CA ALA A 18 -31.86 2.93 21.65
C ALA A 18 -31.47 3.15 20.17
N ILE A 19 -32.34 3.80 19.39
CA ILE A 19 -32.05 4.15 18.00
C ILE A 19 -30.89 5.13 17.92
N LEU A 20 -30.88 6.16 18.77
CA LEU A 20 -29.78 7.13 18.84
C LEU A 20 -28.46 6.43 19.19
N PHE A 21 -28.48 5.53 20.18
CA PHE A 21 -27.31 4.76 20.58
C PHE A 21 -26.77 3.89 19.43
N LEU A 22 -27.65 3.18 18.72
CA LEU A 22 -27.27 2.38 17.57
C LEU A 22 -26.72 3.23 16.42
N ALA A 23 -27.28 4.41 16.17
CA ALA A 23 -26.79 5.33 15.17
C ALA A 23 -25.38 5.84 15.49
N LEU A 24 -25.12 6.20 16.76
CA LEU A 24 -23.81 6.62 17.23
C LEU A 24 -22.79 5.48 17.15
N GLN A 25 -23.21 4.26 17.43
CA GLN A 25 -22.34 3.08 17.31
C GLN A 25 -22.05 2.74 15.85
N ALA A 26 -23.03 2.82 14.96
CA ALA A 26 -22.85 2.60 13.53
C ALA A 26 -21.95 3.66 12.89
N ALA A 27 -22.02 4.89 13.36
CA ALA A 27 -21.12 5.99 12.93
C ALA A 27 -19.68 5.86 13.46
N ASN A 28 -19.35 4.82 14.23
CA ASN A 28 -18.04 4.61 14.86
C ASN A 28 -17.59 5.76 15.80
N LEU A 29 -18.50 6.64 16.17
CA LEU A 29 -18.23 7.79 17.06
C LEU A 29 -18.03 7.35 18.53
N LEU A 30 -18.49 6.15 18.90
CA LEU A 30 -18.30 5.56 20.22
C LEU A 30 -17.06 4.68 20.35
N GLN A 31 -16.29 4.51 19.28
CA GLN A 31 -14.95 3.91 19.38
C GLN A 31 -13.99 4.93 20.00
N LEU A 32 -14.17 5.20 21.27
CA LEU A 32 -13.15 5.77 22.14
C LEU A 32 -12.03 4.71 22.26
N ASN A 33 -11.29 4.56 21.18
CA ASN A 33 -10.11 3.74 21.17
C ASN A 33 -9.05 4.51 21.95
N PHE A 34 -9.06 4.38 23.27
CA PHE A 34 -8.05 4.94 24.20
C PHE A 34 -6.68 4.29 24.02
N GLN A 35 -6.47 3.55 22.95
CA GLN A 35 -5.11 3.14 22.64
C GLN A 35 -4.34 4.39 22.20
N SER A 36 -3.36 4.74 23.01
CA SER A 36 -2.41 5.77 22.64
C SER A 36 -1.85 5.42 21.26
N THR A 37 -2.01 6.31 20.31
CA THR A 37 -1.44 6.20 18.99
C THR A 37 -0.44 7.33 18.79
N TYR A 38 0.57 7.11 17.99
CA TYR A 38 1.50 8.15 17.60
C TYR A 38 1.54 8.28 16.08
N PRO A 39 1.43 9.51 15.58
CA PRO A 39 1.48 9.75 14.15
C PRO A 39 2.92 9.68 13.64
N LEU A 40 3.11 9.05 12.51
CA LEU A 40 4.35 9.05 11.73
C LEU A 40 4.04 9.46 10.30
N SER A 41 5.00 10.00 9.60
CA SER A 41 4.88 10.27 8.17
C SER A 41 5.96 9.54 7.38
N ALA A 42 5.63 9.20 6.13
CA ALA A 42 6.57 8.59 5.21
C ALA A 42 6.30 9.10 3.79
N GLU A 43 7.35 9.21 3.00
CA GLU A 43 7.25 9.64 1.62
C GLU A 43 7.58 8.45 0.70
N PHE A 44 6.75 8.25 -0.32
CA PHE A 44 6.89 7.18 -1.31
C PHE A 44 6.84 7.77 -2.71
N ASP A 45 7.67 7.27 -3.61
CA ASP A 45 7.63 7.67 -5.02
C ASP A 45 6.37 7.15 -5.70
N ASN A 46 5.89 5.97 -5.31
CA ASN A 46 4.67 5.38 -5.83
C ASN A 46 3.98 4.53 -4.75
N ILE A 47 2.74 4.87 -4.45
CA ILE A 47 1.93 4.14 -3.48
C ILE A 47 1.05 3.05 -4.12
N GLY A 48 1.01 2.97 -5.46
CA GLY A 48 0.13 2.04 -6.18
C GLY A 48 -1.35 2.26 -5.85
N GLY A 49 -2.01 1.22 -5.38
CA GLY A 49 -3.41 1.25 -4.95
C GLY A 49 -3.61 1.39 -3.44
N LEU A 50 -2.63 1.89 -2.68
CA LEU A 50 -2.77 2.09 -1.23
C LEU A 50 -3.88 3.12 -0.96
N LYS A 51 -4.73 2.81 0.01
CA LYS A 51 -5.89 3.63 0.38
C LYS A 51 -5.78 4.15 1.81
N PRO A 52 -6.43 5.26 2.15
CA PRO A 52 -6.67 5.64 3.54
C PRO A 52 -7.35 4.50 4.31
N LYS A 53 -7.04 4.36 5.60
CA LYS A 53 -7.48 3.28 6.48
C LYS A 53 -6.83 1.91 6.21
N ALA A 54 -5.96 1.77 5.23
CA ALA A 54 -5.19 0.55 5.00
C ALA A 54 -4.42 0.13 6.26
N ALA A 55 -4.23 -1.17 6.44
CA ALA A 55 -3.50 -1.69 7.60
C ALA A 55 -2.00 -1.40 7.49
N VAL A 56 -1.39 -1.11 8.63
CA VAL A 56 0.07 -1.13 8.80
C VAL A 56 0.41 -2.40 9.57
N ARG A 57 1.29 -3.23 9.02
CA ARG A 57 1.62 -4.55 9.58
C ARG A 57 3.12 -4.70 9.79
N SER A 58 3.47 -5.38 10.87
CA SER A 58 4.83 -5.85 11.13
C SER A 58 4.78 -7.32 11.50
N GLY A 59 5.57 -8.17 10.83
CA GLY A 59 5.50 -9.62 11.04
C GLY A 59 4.11 -10.23 10.80
N GLY A 60 3.27 -9.62 9.95
CA GLY A 60 1.88 -10.05 9.70
C GLY A 60 0.84 -9.51 10.70
N VAL A 61 1.27 -8.92 11.81
CA VAL A 61 0.38 -8.35 12.84
C VAL A 61 0.07 -6.89 12.53
N VAL A 62 -1.19 -6.48 12.73
CA VAL A 62 -1.59 -5.08 12.55
C VAL A 62 -1.04 -4.25 13.72
N VAL A 63 -0.16 -3.31 13.41
CA VAL A 63 0.50 -2.41 14.37
C VAL A 63 0.05 -0.95 14.23
N GLY A 64 -0.71 -0.65 13.18
CA GLY A 64 -1.22 0.69 12.93
C GLY A 64 -2.16 0.74 11.73
N ARG A 65 -2.50 1.95 11.30
CA ARG A 65 -3.31 2.21 10.11
C ARG A 65 -2.83 3.46 9.39
N VAL A 66 -3.03 3.48 8.09
CA VAL A 66 -2.89 4.68 7.27
C VAL A 66 -4.01 5.64 7.67
N GLU A 67 -3.66 6.86 8.05
CA GLU A 67 -4.63 7.90 8.39
C GLU A 67 -5.05 8.68 7.17
N ASP A 68 -4.07 9.23 6.46
CA ASP A 68 -4.28 10.06 5.29
C ASP A 68 -3.16 9.89 4.27
N ILE A 69 -3.45 10.27 3.03
CA ILE A 69 -2.50 10.24 1.92
C ILE A 69 -2.61 11.55 1.17
N THR A 70 -1.50 12.27 1.08
CA THR A 70 -1.40 13.55 0.40
C THR A 70 -0.28 13.53 -0.64
N PHE A 71 -0.41 14.33 -1.67
CA PHE A 71 0.64 14.52 -2.66
C PHE A 71 1.49 15.74 -2.29
N ASN A 72 2.80 15.57 -2.28
CA ASN A 72 3.75 16.64 -2.07
C ASN A 72 4.20 17.16 -3.45
N ASP A 73 3.76 18.35 -3.80
CA ASP A 73 4.05 19.00 -5.09
C ASP A 73 5.48 19.53 -5.23
N THR A 74 6.20 19.61 -4.13
CA THR A 74 7.60 20.04 -4.12
C THR A 74 8.56 18.86 -4.40
N THR A 75 8.30 17.71 -3.77
CA THR A 75 9.12 16.49 -3.93
C THR A 75 8.54 15.55 -4.98
N PHE A 76 7.33 15.77 -5.44
CA PHE A 76 6.55 14.91 -6.33
C PHE A 76 6.36 13.49 -5.80
N GLN A 77 6.30 13.36 -4.47
CA GLN A 77 6.12 12.11 -3.75
C GLN A 77 4.77 12.06 -3.04
N ALA A 78 4.27 10.88 -2.82
CA ALA A 78 3.12 10.66 -1.97
C ALA A 78 3.55 10.66 -0.50
N ARG A 79 2.99 11.57 0.29
CA ARG A 79 3.16 11.59 1.74
C ARG A 79 2.03 10.79 2.37
N VAL A 80 2.39 9.75 3.09
CA VAL A 80 1.48 8.87 3.81
C VAL A 80 1.59 9.16 5.29
N LEU A 81 0.47 9.54 5.91
CA LEU A 81 0.36 9.71 7.34
C LEU A 81 -0.10 8.40 7.98
N LEU A 82 0.65 7.91 8.95
CA LEU A 82 0.43 6.64 9.62
C LEU A 82 0.10 6.88 11.08
N ASN A 83 -0.91 6.19 11.59
CA ASN A 83 -1.22 6.13 13.02
C ASN A 83 -0.78 4.79 13.57
N MET A 84 0.30 4.79 14.35
CA MET A 84 0.86 3.60 14.97
C MET A 84 0.29 3.39 16.37
N GLN A 85 0.09 2.13 16.77
CA GLN A 85 -0.36 1.81 18.13
C GLN A 85 0.77 2.04 19.11
N GLY A 86 0.55 2.82 20.17
CA GLY A 86 1.56 3.22 21.13
C GLY A 86 2.18 2.08 21.96
N ARG A 87 1.57 0.89 21.92
CA ARG A 87 2.14 -0.32 22.56
C ARG A 87 3.31 -0.92 21.79
N TYR A 88 3.50 -0.52 20.52
CA TYR A 88 4.60 -0.99 19.69
C TYR A 88 5.56 0.16 19.42
N ALA A 89 6.78 0.00 19.87
CA ALA A 89 7.86 0.92 19.59
C ALA A 89 8.72 0.36 18.46
N PHE A 90 9.02 1.19 17.47
CA PHE A 90 9.88 0.82 16.36
C PHE A 90 11.15 1.67 16.36
N PRO A 91 12.31 1.07 16.04
CA PRO A 91 13.57 1.82 15.90
C PRO A 91 13.48 2.91 14.83
N LYS A 92 14.28 3.97 14.96
CA LYS A 92 14.31 5.10 14.00
C LYS A 92 14.76 4.70 12.59
N ASP A 93 15.54 3.66 12.47
CA ASP A 93 16.02 3.11 11.20
C ASP A 93 15.07 2.06 10.59
N SER A 94 13.85 1.95 11.10
CA SER A 94 12.82 1.08 10.53
C SER A 94 12.48 1.52 9.12
N SER A 95 12.19 0.55 8.26
CA SER A 95 11.80 0.77 6.88
C SER A 95 10.34 0.45 6.63
N LEU A 96 9.74 1.15 5.69
CA LEU A 96 8.36 0.94 5.25
C LEU A 96 8.34 0.43 3.81
N LYS A 97 7.49 -0.55 3.56
CA LYS A 97 7.25 -1.13 2.23
C LYS A 97 5.76 -1.17 1.95
N ILE A 98 5.37 -0.91 0.70
CA ILE A 98 3.99 -1.13 0.28
C ILE A 98 3.90 -2.52 -0.34
N LEU A 99 3.09 -3.36 0.26
CA LEU A 99 2.90 -4.76 -0.10
C LEU A 99 1.46 -5.03 -0.49
N THR A 100 1.24 -6.05 -1.31
CA THR A 100 -0.09 -6.50 -1.71
C THR A 100 -0.46 -7.77 -0.95
N SER A 101 -1.68 -7.83 -0.46
CA SER A 101 -2.21 -9.00 0.25
C SER A 101 -2.53 -10.12 -0.74
N GLY A 102 -1.60 -11.03 -0.96
CA GLY A 102 -1.67 -12.03 -2.02
C GLY A 102 -1.41 -11.44 -3.40
N LEU A 103 -1.93 -12.05 -4.46
CA LEU A 103 -1.72 -11.61 -5.85
C LEU A 103 -2.64 -10.47 -6.27
N LEU A 104 -3.87 -10.44 -5.77
CA LEU A 104 -4.93 -9.52 -6.19
C LEU A 104 -5.60 -8.79 -5.02
N GLY A 105 -5.02 -8.88 -3.82
CA GLY A 105 -5.58 -8.29 -2.62
C GLY A 105 -5.31 -6.79 -2.49
N GLU A 106 -5.87 -6.20 -1.44
CA GLU A 106 -5.61 -4.80 -1.11
C GLU A 106 -4.16 -4.58 -0.69
N GLN A 107 -3.67 -3.39 -0.96
CA GLN A 107 -2.33 -2.99 -0.53
C GLN A 107 -2.34 -2.54 0.92
N TYR A 108 -1.24 -2.81 1.60
CA TYR A 108 -0.99 -2.44 2.98
C TYR A 108 0.46 -2.00 3.16
N VAL A 109 0.72 -1.33 4.25
CA VAL A 109 2.09 -0.91 4.60
C VAL A 109 2.73 -1.96 5.49
N GLY A 110 3.85 -2.52 5.07
CA GLY A 110 4.69 -3.39 5.88
C GLY A 110 5.76 -2.57 6.59
N VAL A 111 5.94 -2.80 7.89
CA VAL A 111 7.01 -2.21 8.69
C VAL A 111 8.04 -3.27 8.97
N GLU A 112 9.29 -3.00 8.63
CA GLU A 112 10.44 -3.79 9.03
C GLU A 112 11.22 -3.00 10.07
N ALA A 113 11.35 -3.58 11.27
CA ALA A 113 12.12 -2.96 12.34
C ALA A 113 13.61 -2.93 12.00
N GLY A 114 14.26 -1.82 12.26
CA GLY A 114 15.71 -1.68 12.17
C GLY A 114 16.42 -2.15 13.43
N PHE A 115 17.65 -1.67 13.63
CA PHE A 115 18.53 -2.06 14.72
C PHE A 115 18.97 -0.87 15.58
N ALA A 116 18.44 0.34 15.33
CA ALA A 116 18.80 1.52 16.11
C ALA A 116 18.31 1.40 17.56
N ASP A 117 19.11 1.91 18.49
CA ASP A 117 18.74 1.96 19.90
C ASP A 117 17.63 2.99 20.21
N GLU A 118 17.49 4.00 19.33
CA GLU A 118 16.48 5.03 19.46
C GLU A 118 15.18 4.62 18.74
N ASN A 119 14.05 4.87 19.40
CA ASN A 119 12.74 4.60 18.84
C ASN A 119 12.15 5.82 18.11
N LEU A 120 11.25 5.54 17.15
CA LEU A 120 10.43 6.54 16.50
C LEU A 120 9.50 7.21 17.51
N VAL A 121 9.39 8.53 17.41
CA VAL A 121 8.48 9.33 18.22
C VAL A 121 7.41 9.98 17.34
N ALA A 122 6.35 10.47 17.99
CA ALA A 122 5.27 11.14 17.27
C ALA A 122 5.79 12.30 16.43
N GLY A 123 5.40 12.33 15.16
CA GLY A 123 5.81 13.36 14.20
C GLY A 123 7.08 13.04 13.40
N ASP A 124 7.75 11.94 13.68
CA ASP A 124 8.93 11.53 12.92
C ASP A 124 8.58 11.19 11.48
N VAL A 125 9.54 11.42 10.58
CA VAL A 125 9.46 11.09 9.16
C VAL A 125 10.35 9.90 8.86
N ILE A 126 9.76 8.81 8.40
CA ILE A 126 10.49 7.63 7.97
C ILE A 126 10.99 7.86 6.55
N LYS A 127 12.29 7.84 6.37
CA LYS A 127 12.96 8.09 5.07
C LYS A 127 13.24 6.82 4.30
N GLN A 128 13.32 5.68 4.98
CA GLN A 128 13.58 4.39 4.36
C GLN A 128 12.27 3.78 3.89
N THR A 129 11.89 4.08 2.66
CA THR A 129 10.63 3.63 2.06
C THR A 129 10.89 2.86 0.78
N GLN A 130 10.08 1.84 0.54
CA GLN A 130 10.05 1.09 -0.70
C GLN A 130 8.67 1.20 -1.33
N SER A 131 8.63 1.73 -2.54
CA SER A 131 7.40 1.93 -3.30
C SER A 131 6.69 0.62 -3.65
N ALA A 132 5.40 0.74 -3.97
CA ALA A 132 4.60 -0.39 -4.41
C ALA A 132 5.15 -1.00 -5.69
N ILE A 133 5.18 -2.33 -5.73
CA ILE A 133 5.48 -3.08 -6.95
C ILE A 133 4.17 -3.26 -7.71
N VAL A 134 4.10 -2.67 -8.89
CA VAL A 134 2.93 -2.79 -9.79
C VAL A 134 3.15 -4.02 -10.68
N LEU A 135 2.30 -5.03 -10.50
CA LEU A 135 2.43 -6.33 -11.18
C LEU A 135 2.40 -6.18 -12.71
N GLU A 136 1.61 -5.23 -13.22
CA GLU A 136 1.49 -4.93 -14.64
C GLU A 136 2.83 -4.56 -15.28
N ASN A 137 3.68 -3.80 -14.56
CA ASN A 137 5.02 -3.44 -15.04
C ASN A 137 5.93 -4.66 -15.14
N LEU A 138 5.85 -5.59 -14.18
CA LEU A 138 6.63 -6.83 -14.21
C LEU A 138 6.21 -7.75 -15.36
N ILE A 139 4.91 -7.88 -15.59
CA ILE A 139 4.37 -8.66 -16.72
C ILE A 139 4.81 -8.04 -18.04
N GLY A 140 4.72 -6.71 -18.16
CA GLY A 140 5.18 -5.98 -19.35
C GLY A 140 6.66 -6.26 -19.64
N GLN A 141 7.53 -6.13 -18.66
CA GLN A 141 8.97 -6.40 -18.80
C GLN A 141 9.24 -7.87 -19.18
N PHE A 142 8.53 -8.82 -18.57
CA PHE A 142 8.69 -10.23 -18.90
C PHE A 142 8.27 -10.54 -20.34
N LEU A 143 7.15 -9.99 -20.80
CA LEU A 143 6.70 -10.17 -22.18
C LEU A 143 7.66 -9.54 -23.17
N PHE A 144 8.20 -8.35 -22.86
CA PHE A 144 9.19 -7.69 -23.72
C PHE A 144 10.50 -8.49 -23.79
N SER A 145 10.98 -9.03 -22.67
CA SER A 145 12.20 -9.84 -22.65
C SER A 145 12.02 -11.14 -23.45
N LYS A 146 10.88 -11.80 -23.32
CA LYS A 146 10.55 -13.00 -24.08
C LYS A 146 10.39 -12.73 -25.58
N ALA A 147 9.79 -11.60 -25.94
CA ALA A 147 9.68 -11.18 -27.36
C ALA A 147 11.05 -10.89 -27.96
N ALA A 148 11.96 -10.27 -27.19
CA ALA A 148 13.33 -10.01 -27.63
C ALA A 148 14.15 -11.30 -27.81
N GLU A 149 14.01 -12.29 -26.92
CA GLU A 149 14.64 -13.60 -27.06
C GLU A 149 14.09 -14.38 -28.27
N GLY A 150 12.76 -14.30 -28.52
CA GLY A 150 12.12 -14.95 -29.68
C GLY A 150 12.54 -14.33 -31.02
N SER A 151 12.91 -13.05 -31.02
CA SER A 151 13.38 -12.34 -32.24
C SER A 151 14.86 -12.61 -32.55
N ALA A 152 15.64 -13.01 -31.55
CA ALA A 152 17.06 -13.35 -31.74
C ALA A 152 17.32 -14.78 -32.28
N GLY A 153 16.24 -15.61 -32.37
CA GLY A 153 16.32 -16.99 -32.85
C GLY A 153 16.03 -17.20 -34.33
N SER A 154 15.66 -16.18 -35.08
CA SER A 154 15.50 -16.24 -36.54
C SER A 154 16.60 -15.44 -37.20
N GLY A 155 17.80 -15.97 -37.16
CA GLY A 155 18.86 -15.50 -38.10
C GLY A 155 18.43 -15.84 -39.54
N PRO A 156 18.62 -14.91 -40.48
CA PRO A 156 18.34 -15.24 -41.88
C PRO A 156 19.29 -16.35 -42.31
N ASP A 157 18.74 -17.47 -42.77
CA ASP A 157 19.47 -18.46 -43.54
C ASP A 157 20.24 -17.75 -44.65
N GLU A 158 21.53 -17.84 -44.55
CA GLU A 158 22.49 -17.49 -45.58
C GLU A 158 22.20 -18.28 -46.83
N ILE A 159 21.51 -17.66 -47.78
CA ILE A 159 21.48 -18.16 -49.17
C ILE A 159 22.81 -17.78 -49.81
N ALA A 160 23.73 -18.70 -49.81
CA ALA A 160 24.92 -18.62 -50.62
C ALA A 160 24.55 -18.64 -52.13
N PRO A 161 24.93 -17.68 -52.93
CA PRO A 161 24.88 -17.85 -54.40
C PRO A 161 26.10 -18.62 -54.87
N ALA A 162 25.83 -19.77 -55.46
CA ALA A 162 26.77 -20.60 -56.14
C ALA A 162 27.49 -19.84 -57.27
N THR A 163 28.78 -19.94 -57.23
CA THR A 163 29.72 -20.09 -58.35
C THR A 163 29.28 -19.69 -59.74
N ALA A 164 29.91 -18.72 -60.32
CA ALA A 164 30.16 -18.67 -61.74
C ALA A 164 31.63 -18.43 -62.01
N THR A 165 32.30 -19.48 -62.37
CA THR A 165 33.61 -19.56 -63.06
C THR A 165 33.54 -18.89 -64.40
N ALA A 166 34.46 -18.05 -64.71
CA ALA A 166 34.97 -17.75 -66.09
C ALA A 166 36.29 -17.04 -65.92
N THR A 167 37.33 -17.76 -66.07
CA THR A 167 38.33 -17.94 -67.15
C THR A 167 38.53 -16.73 -68.09
N ALA A 168 39.76 -16.46 -68.28
CA ALA A 168 40.50 -15.88 -69.40
C ALA A 168 41.18 -14.55 -69.03
N GLU A 169 42.43 -14.58 -68.88
CA GLU A 169 43.54 -14.63 -69.89
C GLU A 169 43.97 -13.23 -70.40
N LYS A 170 45.22 -12.98 -70.18
CA LYS A 170 46.16 -12.27 -71.06
C LYS A 170 46.21 -10.73 -71.06
N LYS A 171 47.21 -10.10 -70.56
CA LYS A 171 48.51 -9.76 -71.17
C LYS A 171 49.34 -8.91 -70.23
#